data_e042c01a91c93d93c3abe211d9f60eaf
#
_entry.id   e042c01a91c93d93c3abe211d9f60eaf
#
_cell.length_a   1.000
_cell.length_b   1.000
_cell.length_c   1.000
_cell.angle_alpha   90.00
_cell.angle_beta   90.00
_cell.angle_gamma   90.00
#
_symmetry.space_group_name_H-M   'P 1'
#
loop_
_entity.id
_entity.type
_entity.pdbx_description
1 polymer ?
#
loop_
_entity_poly.entity_id
_entity_poly.type
_entity_poly.pdbx_seq_one_letter_code
_entity_poly.pdbx_strand_id
1 'polypeptide(L)'
;YQRFQKDRRRTAKAAAVWLDALEAYRLRLRQLKVLDPACGSGAFLIQALELLKREQRWVAEEVLRITGQAEVWDMDDVVNDILASNLYGVDINAESLEIAKLALWMHTATPGRPLSRLDDNLRCGNSLVGPDFYQQHQRELFSKAEQERINVFDWQAAFPAVIAQGGFDCIVSNPPYVKLQNFRRVFGSA
;
A
#
# COMPACT_ATOMS: atom_id res chain seq x y z
N TYR A 1 7.99 -5.29 25.91
CA TYR A 1 6.57 -5.63 26.14
C TYR A 1 6.37 -6.32 27.49
N GLN A 2 7.06 -7.44 27.78
CA GLN A 2 6.91 -8.20 29.05
C GLN A 2 7.39 -7.43 30.30
N ARG A 3 8.35 -6.49 30.18
CA ARG A 3 8.81 -5.64 31.30
C ARG A 3 7.75 -4.66 31.79
N PHE A 4 6.85 -4.19 30.91
CA PHE A 4 5.81 -3.23 31.26
C PHE A 4 4.54 -3.87 31.89
N GLN A 5 4.31 -5.17 31.70
CA GLN A 5 3.19 -5.86 32.32
C GLN A 5 3.37 -6.10 33.83
N LYS A 6 4.58 -6.08 34.37
CA LYS A 6 4.85 -6.37 35.79
C LYS A 6 4.70 -5.18 36.74
N ASP A 7 4.64 -3.95 36.21
CA ASP A 7 4.61 -2.78 37.10
C ASP A 7 3.19 -2.19 37.17
N ARG A 8 2.38 -2.73 38.12
CA ARG A 8 1.01 -2.25 38.39
C ARG A 8 0.95 -0.82 38.97
N ARG A 9 2.07 -0.18 39.25
CA ARG A 9 2.18 1.21 39.74
C ARG A 9 2.84 2.09 38.69
N ARG A 10 2.21 2.24 37.53
CA ARG A 10 2.63 3.27 36.58
C ARG A 10 2.34 4.65 37.20
N THR A 11 3.41 5.43 37.44
CA THR A 11 3.23 6.84 37.79
C THR A 11 2.52 7.57 36.64
N ALA A 12 1.74 8.60 36.90
CA ALA A 12 1.09 9.42 35.87
C ALA A 12 2.09 9.89 34.77
N LYS A 13 3.34 10.15 35.17
CA LYS A 13 4.43 10.50 34.25
C LYS A 13 4.77 9.36 33.27
N ALA A 14 4.84 8.12 33.75
CA ALA A 14 5.13 6.96 32.89
C ALA A 14 3.95 6.68 31.92
N ALA A 15 2.71 6.88 32.37
CA ALA A 15 1.54 6.76 31.53
C ALA A 15 1.53 7.83 30.41
N ALA A 16 1.87 9.07 30.70
CA ALA A 16 1.96 10.14 29.71
C ALA A 16 3.01 9.84 28.64
N VAL A 17 4.24 9.43 29.03
CA VAL A 17 5.29 9.04 28.08
C VAL A 17 4.87 7.89 27.17
N TRP A 18 4.10 6.94 27.71
CA TRP A 18 3.59 5.82 26.90
C TRP A 18 2.49 6.25 25.94
N LEU A 19 1.60 7.14 26.34
CA LEU A 19 0.57 7.71 25.45
C LEU A 19 1.20 8.51 24.31
N ASP A 20 2.21 9.33 24.59
CA ASP A 20 2.96 10.07 23.56
C ASP A 20 3.62 9.11 22.55
N ALA A 21 4.19 8.00 23.04
CA ALA A 21 4.79 6.98 22.17
C ALA A 21 3.75 6.25 21.31
N LEU A 22 2.56 5.96 21.86
CA LEU A 22 1.46 5.35 21.11
C LEU A 22 0.92 6.29 20.02
N GLU A 23 0.81 7.57 20.33
CA GLU A 23 0.35 8.56 19.34
C GLU A 23 1.41 8.75 18.23
N ALA A 24 2.69 8.82 18.57
CA ALA A 24 3.78 8.86 17.61
C ALA A 24 3.76 7.61 16.71
N TYR A 25 3.51 6.43 17.27
CA TYR A 25 3.39 5.19 16.50
C TYR A 25 2.17 5.20 15.58
N ARG A 26 1.01 5.64 16.07
CA ARG A 26 -0.20 5.82 15.28
C ARG A 26 0.02 6.74 14.08
N LEU A 27 0.71 7.86 14.31
CA LEU A 27 1.06 8.80 13.24
C LEU A 27 1.95 8.15 12.18
N ARG A 28 2.95 7.35 12.60
CA ARG A 28 3.82 6.60 11.68
C ARG A 28 3.04 5.57 10.87
N LEU A 29 2.10 4.85 11.49
CA LEU A 29 1.22 3.93 10.77
C LEU A 29 0.40 4.64 9.68
N ARG A 30 -0.14 5.83 9.96
CA ARG A 30 -0.90 6.63 8.98
C ARG A 30 -0.05 7.15 7.83
N GLN A 31 1.22 7.39 8.06
CA GLN A 31 2.17 7.91 7.05
C GLN A 31 2.78 6.82 6.19
N LEU A 32 2.77 5.57 6.65
CA LEU A 32 3.42 4.43 5.98
C LEU A 32 2.86 4.24 4.56
N LYS A 33 3.77 4.13 3.56
CA LYS A 33 3.44 3.87 2.16
C LYS A 33 3.92 2.48 1.77
N VAL A 34 2.97 1.58 1.55
CA VAL A 34 3.22 0.18 1.15
C VAL A 34 2.89 0.01 -0.32
N LEU A 35 3.84 -0.48 -1.10
CA LEU A 35 3.70 -0.73 -2.53
C LEU A 35 3.77 -2.23 -2.83
N ASP A 36 2.86 -2.72 -3.67
CA ASP A 36 3.04 -3.96 -4.42
C ASP A 36 3.17 -3.63 -5.92
N PRO A 37 4.39 -3.70 -6.51
CA PRO A 37 4.62 -3.33 -7.91
C PRO A 37 4.20 -4.42 -8.91
N ALA A 38 3.67 -5.56 -8.46
CA ALA A 38 3.09 -6.63 -9.28
C ALA A 38 1.91 -7.24 -8.54
N CYS A 39 0.92 -6.39 -8.20
CA CYS A 39 -0.08 -6.70 -7.18
C CYS A 39 -1.11 -7.76 -7.61
N GLY A 40 -1.23 -8.06 -8.91
CA GLY A 40 -2.22 -9.02 -9.40
C GLY A 40 -3.62 -8.70 -8.87
N SER A 41 -4.26 -9.69 -8.26
CA SER A 41 -5.57 -9.56 -7.61
C SER A 41 -5.53 -8.97 -6.19
N GLY A 42 -4.39 -8.41 -5.75
CA GLY A 42 -4.27 -7.66 -4.50
C GLY A 42 -4.02 -8.47 -3.24
N ALA A 43 -3.58 -9.73 -3.34
CA ALA A 43 -3.42 -10.61 -2.18
C ALA A 43 -2.50 -10.03 -1.09
N PHE A 44 -1.35 -9.47 -1.45
CA PHE A 44 -0.46 -8.83 -0.48
C PHE A 44 -1.01 -7.51 0.06
N LEU A 45 -1.72 -6.75 -0.77
CA LEU A 45 -2.39 -5.50 -0.33
C LEU A 45 -3.46 -5.79 0.72
N ILE A 46 -4.21 -6.89 0.57
CA ILE A 46 -5.19 -7.34 1.58
C ILE A 46 -4.48 -7.71 2.88
N GLN A 47 -3.36 -8.43 2.83
CA GLN A 47 -2.60 -8.77 4.03
C GLN A 47 -2.02 -7.53 4.71
N ALA A 48 -1.55 -6.56 3.94
CA ALA A 48 -1.07 -5.28 4.46
C ALA A 48 -2.22 -4.48 5.12
N LEU A 49 -3.42 -4.46 4.50
CA LEU A 49 -4.62 -3.87 5.09
C LEU A 49 -4.94 -4.48 6.46
N GLU A 50 -5.00 -5.82 6.53
CA GLU A 50 -5.33 -6.51 7.78
C GLU A 50 -4.25 -6.30 8.85
N LEU A 51 -2.98 -6.23 8.45
CA LEU A 51 -1.90 -5.88 9.37
C LEU A 51 -2.10 -4.47 9.95
N LEU A 52 -2.30 -3.46 9.10
CA LEU A 52 -2.47 -2.07 9.53
C LEU A 52 -3.72 -1.89 10.39
N LYS A 53 -4.83 -2.54 10.05
CA LYS A 53 -6.06 -2.58 10.89
C LYS A 53 -5.78 -3.14 12.28
N ARG A 54 -5.03 -4.23 12.36
CA ARG A 54 -4.66 -4.87 13.63
C ARG A 54 -3.79 -3.95 14.48
N GLU A 55 -2.80 -3.30 13.89
CA GLU A 55 -1.92 -2.37 14.59
C GLU A 55 -2.67 -1.13 15.11
N GLN A 56 -3.58 -0.56 14.31
CA GLN A 56 -4.43 0.56 14.73
C GLN A 56 -5.35 0.17 15.90
N ARG A 57 -5.95 -1.02 15.83
CA ARG A 57 -6.79 -1.56 16.92
C ARG A 57 -5.97 -1.76 18.19
N TRP A 58 -4.78 -2.34 18.07
CA TRP A 58 -3.87 -2.52 19.20
C TRP A 58 -3.54 -1.19 19.89
N VAL A 59 -3.27 -0.13 19.14
CA VAL A 59 -3.01 1.20 19.71
C VAL A 59 -4.23 1.69 20.51
N ALA A 60 -5.42 1.56 19.96
CA ALA A 60 -6.64 1.98 20.66
C ALA A 60 -6.89 1.19 21.95
N GLU A 61 -6.67 -0.13 21.93
CA GLU A 61 -6.77 -1.00 23.11
C GLU A 61 -5.76 -0.60 24.20
N GLU A 62 -4.51 -0.25 23.79
CA GLU A 62 -3.50 0.23 24.74
C GLU A 62 -3.86 1.59 25.35
N VAL A 63 -4.38 2.53 24.54
CA VAL A 63 -4.87 3.82 25.04
C VAL A 63 -6.00 3.62 26.03
N LEU A 64 -7.01 2.81 25.70
CA LEU A 64 -8.09 2.47 26.62
C LEU A 64 -7.57 1.87 27.94
N ARG A 65 -6.59 0.97 27.85
CA ARG A 65 -5.99 0.33 29.03
C ARG A 65 -5.28 1.32 29.96
N ILE A 66 -4.69 2.38 29.40
CA ILE A 66 -3.96 3.40 30.16
C ILE A 66 -4.91 4.45 30.73
N THR A 67 -5.83 4.95 29.92
CA THR A 67 -6.71 6.08 30.24
C THR A 67 -8.01 5.66 30.93
N GLY A 68 -8.44 4.41 30.74
CA GLY A 68 -9.78 3.95 31.14
C GLY A 68 -10.90 4.52 30.26
N GLN A 69 -10.58 5.27 29.21
CA GLN A 69 -11.54 5.90 28.31
C GLN A 69 -11.41 5.31 26.92
N ALA A 70 -12.53 4.82 26.37
CA ALA A 70 -12.57 4.41 24.96
C ALA A 70 -12.47 5.64 24.07
N GLU A 71 -11.56 5.60 23.10
CA GLU A 71 -11.55 6.59 22.05
C GLU A 71 -12.79 6.39 21.16
N VAL A 72 -13.47 7.48 20.85
CA VAL A 72 -14.54 7.48 19.85
C VAL A 72 -13.87 7.51 18.48
N TRP A 73 -13.61 6.36 17.92
CA TRP A 73 -13.11 6.23 16.57
C TRP A 73 -13.88 5.15 15.83
N ASP A 74 -14.13 5.44 14.56
CA ASP A 74 -14.83 4.52 13.69
C ASP A 74 -13.80 3.68 12.93
N MET A 75 -13.88 2.37 13.02
CA MET A 75 -12.98 1.47 12.31
C MET A 75 -13.12 1.63 10.80
N ASP A 76 -14.29 1.98 10.31
CA ASP A 76 -14.52 2.19 8.89
C ASP A 76 -13.76 3.42 8.38
N ASP A 77 -13.69 4.49 9.17
CA ASP A 77 -12.89 5.66 8.83
C ASP A 77 -11.40 5.33 8.80
N VAL A 78 -10.91 4.54 9.75
CA VAL A 78 -9.52 4.04 9.75
C VAL A 78 -9.22 3.19 8.52
N VAL A 79 -10.13 2.31 8.15
CA VAL A 79 -9.98 1.47 6.96
C VAL A 79 -9.95 2.31 5.68
N ASN A 80 -10.84 3.29 5.57
CA ASN A 80 -10.85 4.22 4.45
C ASN A 80 -9.54 5.04 4.36
N ASP A 81 -9.01 5.50 5.50
CA ASP A 81 -7.73 6.19 5.57
C ASP A 81 -6.57 5.28 5.11
N ILE A 82 -6.56 4.01 5.52
CA ILE A 82 -5.56 3.03 5.10
C ILE A 82 -5.62 2.82 3.58
N LEU A 83 -6.80 2.63 3.03
CA LEU A 83 -6.99 2.45 1.59
C LEU A 83 -6.57 3.70 0.78
N ALA A 84 -6.91 4.89 1.28
CA ALA A 84 -6.61 6.13 0.60
C ALA A 84 -5.13 6.54 0.67
N SER A 85 -4.43 6.14 1.75
CA SER A 85 -3.15 6.75 2.08
C SER A 85 -1.98 5.79 2.24
N ASN A 86 -2.22 4.51 2.52
CA ASN A 86 -1.16 3.57 2.86
C ASN A 86 -0.86 2.54 1.76
N LEU A 87 -1.88 2.11 1.00
CA LEU A 87 -1.75 0.97 0.09
C LEU A 87 -1.69 1.43 -1.36
N TYR A 88 -0.68 0.96 -2.07
CA TYR A 88 -0.43 1.27 -3.48
C TYR A 88 -0.11 -0.01 -4.23
N GLY A 89 -0.63 -0.12 -5.45
CA GLY A 89 -0.40 -1.28 -6.29
C GLY A 89 -0.21 -0.90 -7.75
N VAL A 90 0.64 -1.66 -8.43
CA VAL A 90 0.81 -1.59 -9.89
C VAL A 90 0.70 -2.99 -10.44
N ASP A 91 0.00 -3.15 -11.54
CA ASP A 91 0.00 -4.39 -12.31
C ASP A 91 -0.11 -4.07 -13.80
N ILE A 92 0.49 -4.90 -14.64
CA ILE A 92 0.42 -4.75 -16.09
C ILE A 92 -0.97 -5.13 -16.64
N ASN A 93 -1.71 -5.96 -15.90
CA ASN A 93 -3.02 -6.46 -16.29
C ASN A 93 -4.13 -5.62 -15.62
N ALA A 94 -4.85 -4.84 -16.41
CA ALA A 94 -5.95 -4.02 -15.95
C ALA A 94 -7.10 -4.82 -15.31
N GLU A 95 -7.39 -6.02 -15.82
CA GLU A 95 -8.45 -6.90 -15.27
C GLU A 95 -8.07 -7.38 -13.86
N SER A 96 -6.79 -7.72 -13.63
CA SER A 96 -6.28 -8.07 -12.30
C SER A 96 -6.46 -6.94 -11.31
N LEU A 97 -6.23 -5.69 -11.73
CA LEU A 97 -6.45 -4.51 -10.89
C LEU A 97 -7.90 -4.30 -10.51
N GLU A 98 -8.85 -4.52 -11.43
CA GLU A 98 -10.27 -4.47 -11.11
C GLU A 98 -10.67 -5.54 -10.07
N ILE A 99 -10.07 -6.73 -10.18
CA ILE A 99 -10.24 -7.79 -9.16
C ILE A 99 -9.64 -7.35 -7.82
N ALA A 100 -8.45 -6.72 -7.83
CA ALA A 100 -7.82 -6.21 -6.61
C ALA A 100 -8.67 -5.13 -5.93
N LYS A 101 -9.25 -4.19 -6.69
CA LYS A 101 -10.19 -3.18 -6.18
C LYS A 101 -11.41 -3.83 -5.54
N LEU A 102 -12.05 -4.77 -6.23
CA LEU A 102 -13.19 -5.52 -5.72
C LEU A 102 -12.83 -6.27 -4.43
N ALA A 103 -11.68 -6.95 -4.39
CA ALA A 103 -11.23 -7.68 -3.24
C ALA A 103 -11.01 -6.76 -2.02
N LEU A 104 -10.36 -5.60 -2.21
CA LEU A 104 -10.18 -4.60 -1.15
C LEU A 104 -11.53 -4.04 -0.67
N TRP A 105 -12.46 -3.74 -1.57
CA TRP A 105 -13.80 -3.29 -1.20
C TRP A 105 -14.58 -4.33 -0.40
N MET A 106 -14.47 -5.62 -0.74
CA MET A 106 -15.10 -6.70 0.03
C MET A 106 -14.59 -6.78 1.47
N HIS A 107 -13.34 -6.40 1.72
CA HIS A 107 -12.77 -6.35 3.07
C HIS A 107 -13.13 -5.08 3.85
N THR A 108 -13.73 -4.09 3.21
CA THR A 108 -13.95 -2.75 3.76
C THR A 108 -15.38 -2.26 3.62
N ALA A 109 -16.21 -2.94 2.82
CA ALA A 109 -17.57 -2.50 2.53
C ALA A 109 -18.46 -2.54 3.78
N THR A 110 -19.00 -1.39 4.14
CA THR A 110 -20.01 -1.26 5.20
C THR A 110 -21.32 -0.78 4.58
N PRO A 111 -22.46 -1.42 4.87
CA PRO A 111 -23.75 -1.02 4.33
C PRO A 111 -24.05 0.46 4.58
N GLY A 112 -24.44 1.19 3.53
CA GLY A 112 -24.79 2.61 3.61
C GLY A 112 -23.60 3.58 3.52
N ARG A 113 -22.37 3.11 3.37
CA ARG A 113 -21.19 3.95 3.13
C ARG A 113 -20.69 3.85 1.68
N PRO A 114 -20.21 4.95 1.08
CA PRO A 114 -19.60 4.90 -0.24
C PRO A 114 -18.27 4.12 -0.19
N LEU A 115 -17.96 3.41 -1.27
CA LEU A 115 -16.68 2.73 -1.43
C LEU A 115 -15.55 3.74 -1.64
N SER A 116 -14.38 3.45 -1.07
CA SER A 116 -13.17 4.27 -1.25
C SER A 116 -12.74 4.29 -2.72
N ARG A 117 -12.28 5.43 -3.20
CA ARG A 117 -11.68 5.55 -4.54
C ARG A 117 -10.28 4.94 -4.49
N LEU A 118 -10.08 3.88 -5.28
CA LEU A 118 -8.81 3.15 -5.36
C LEU A 118 -8.04 3.44 -6.66
N ASP A 119 -8.64 4.21 -7.57
CA ASP A 119 -8.04 4.50 -8.89
C ASP A 119 -6.73 5.30 -8.79
N ASP A 120 -6.56 6.08 -7.73
CA ASP A 120 -5.35 6.85 -7.51
C ASP A 120 -4.22 6.02 -6.91
N ASN A 121 -4.54 4.91 -6.28
CA ASN A 121 -3.60 4.05 -5.57
C ASN A 121 -3.27 2.76 -6.34
N LEU A 122 -4.20 2.27 -7.18
CA LEU A 122 -4.02 1.09 -8.01
C LEU A 122 -3.91 1.50 -9.47
N ARG A 123 -2.72 1.33 -10.05
CA ARG A 123 -2.39 1.84 -11.38
C ARG A 123 -1.98 0.71 -12.34
N CYS A 124 -2.47 0.78 -13.58
CA CYS A 124 -2.10 -0.15 -14.62
C CYS A 124 -0.81 0.29 -15.32
N GLY A 125 0.15 -0.63 -15.43
CA GLY A 125 1.39 -0.40 -16.15
C GLY A 125 2.47 -1.43 -15.85
N ASN A 126 3.51 -1.39 -16.64
CA ASN A 126 4.68 -2.24 -16.46
C ASN A 126 5.65 -1.57 -15.48
N SER A 127 5.61 -2.00 -14.23
CA SER A 127 6.44 -1.44 -13.14
C SER A 127 7.96 -1.49 -13.37
N LEU A 128 8.42 -2.32 -14.34
CA LEU A 128 9.83 -2.51 -14.68
C LEU A 128 10.29 -1.66 -15.86
N VAL A 129 9.39 -1.06 -16.63
CA VAL A 129 9.71 -0.33 -17.86
C VAL A 129 9.27 1.13 -17.70
N GLY A 130 10.25 2.00 -17.51
CA GLY A 130 10.03 3.44 -17.36
C GLY A 130 9.99 4.21 -18.69
N PRO A 131 9.71 5.53 -18.65
CA PRO A 131 9.69 6.40 -19.84
C PRO A 131 11.03 6.46 -20.60
N ASP A 132 12.15 6.16 -19.93
CA ASP A 132 13.49 6.08 -20.49
C ASP A 132 13.62 4.97 -21.55
N PHE A 133 12.76 3.96 -21.52
CA PHE A 133 12.68 2.92 -22.56
C PHE A 133 12.54 3.54 -23.97
N TYR A 134 11.66 4.52 -24.12
CA TYR A 134 11.45 5.18 -25.41
C TYR A 134 12.51 6.25 -25.74
N GLN A 135 13.33 6.67 -24.77
CA GLN A 135 14.49 7.53 -25.05
C GLN A 135 15.63 6.71 -25.71
N GLN A 136 15.76 5.45 -25.32
CA GLN A 136 16.75 4.52 -25.87
C GLN A 136 16.26 3.83 -27.15
N HIS A 137 14.94 3.69 -27.31
CA HIS A 137 14.31 3.03 -28.46
C HIS A 137 13.33 4.01 -29.10
N GLN A 138 13.53 4.36 -30.35
CA GLN A 138 12.67 5.30 -31.07
C GLN A 138 11.21 4.82 -30.99
N ARG A 139 10.36 5.57 -30.30
CA ARG A 139 8.96 5.20 -30.01
C ARG A 139 8.16 4.94 -31.28
N GLU A 140 8.50 5.67 -32.34
CA GLU A 140 7.86 5.60 -33.65
C GLU A 140 8.03 4.25 -34.36
N LEU A 141 9.02 3.45 -33.93
CA LEU A 141 9.26 2.11 -34.45
C LEU A 141 8.27 1.06 -33.88
N PHE A 142 7.57 1.40 -32.81
CA PHE A 142 6.61 0.51 -32.19
C PHE A 142 5.20 0.81 -32.65
N SER A 143 4.48 -0.20 -33.12
CA SER A 143 3.04 -0.10 -33.36
C SER A 143 2.27 0.23 -32.08
N LYS A 144 1.07 0.75 -32.17
CA LYS A 144 0.21 1.00 -31.01
C LYS A 144 0.00 -0.24 -30.15
N ALA A 145 -0.22 -1.40 -30.78
CA ALA A 145 -0.40 -2.67 -30.08
C ALA A 145 0.88 -3.10 -29.30
N GLU A 146 2.07 -2.82 -29.82
CA GLU A 146 3.31 -3.07 -29.10
C GLU A 146 3.51 -2.09 -27.95
N GLN A 147 3.19 -0.81 -28.13
CA GLN A 147 3.24 0.19 -27.05
C GLN A 147 2.27 -0.17 -25.90
N GLU A 148 1.06 -0.62 -26.23
CA GLU A 148 0.08 -1.11 -25.24
C GLU A 148 0.58 -2.38 -24.53
N ARG A 149 1.28 -3.29 -25.21
CA ARG A 149 1.89 -4.48 -24.58
C ARG A 149 3.05 -4.14 -23.68
N ILE A 150 3.91 -3.19 -24.06
CA ILE A 150 5.04 -2.72 -23.26
C ILE A 150 4.48 -2.02 -22.01
N ASN A 151 3.43 -1.22 -22.18
CA ASN A 151 2.70 -0.50 -21.13
C ASN A 151 3.64 0.23 -20.17
N VAL A 152 4.49 1.10 -20.72
CA VAL A 152 5.48 1.90 -19.97
C VAL A 152 4.82 2.61 -18.79
N PHE A 153 5.45 2.54 -17.62
CA PHE A 153 4.92 3.10 -16.39
C PHE A 153 5.79 4.24 -15.87
N ASP A 154 5.20 5.42 -15.75
CA ASP A 154 5.84 6.59 -15.16
C ASP A 154 5.47 6.71 -13.68
N TRP A 155 6.41 6.36 -12.81
CA TRP A 155 6.25 6.42 -11.36
C TRP A 155 5.97 7.83 -10.84
N GLN A 156 6.62 8.85 -11.44
CA GLN A 156 6.45 10.24 -11.02
C GLN A 156 5.07 10.78 -11.41
N ALA A 157 4.62 10.45 -12.61
CA ALA A 157 3.29 10.83 -13.08
C ALA A 157 2.18 10.06 -12.36
N ALA A 158 2.40 8.77 -12.02
CA ALA A 158 1.41 7.93 -11.38
C ALA A 158 1.20 8.26 -9.89
N PHE A 159 2.29 8.56 -9.16
CA PHE A 159 2.29 8.78 -7.71
C PHE A 159 3.05 10.06 -7.29
N PRO A 160 2.70 11.24 -7.84
CA PRO A 160 3.49 12.45 -7.65
C PRO A 160 3.63 12.85 -6.17
N ALA A 161 2.58 12.72 -5.38
CA ALA A 161 2.60 13.07 -3.96
C ALA A 161 3.50 12.14 -3.13
N VAL A 162 3.49 10.83 -3.44
CA VAL A 162 4.33 9.83 -2.76
C VAL A 162 5.80 10.08 -3.09
N ILE A 163 6.12 10.26 -4.38
CA ILE A 163 7.49 10.50 -4.83
C ILE A 163 8.05 11.80 -4.25
N ALA A 164 7.25 12.88 -4.21
CA ALA A 164 7.66 14.15 -3.61
C ALA A 164 7.95 14.05 -2.10
N GLN A 165 7.36 13.06 -1.41
CA GLN A 165 7.58 12.78 0.02
C GLN A 165 8.75 11.80 0.28
N GLY A 166 9.48 11.39 -0.74
CA GLY A 166 10.62 10.47 -0.62
C GLY A 166 10.35 9.03 -1.09
N GLY A 167 9.15 8.75 -1.61
CA GLY A 167 8.80 7.44 -2.15
C GLY A 167 8.02 6.53 -1.19
N PHE A 168 8.13 5.23 -1.42
CA PHE A 168 7.45 4.20 -0.64
C PHE A 168 8.34 3.72 0.50
N ASP A 169 7.75 3.47 1.68
CA ASP A 169 8.47 2.99 2.87
C ASP A 169 8.69 1.48 2.84
N CYS A 170 7.78 0.74 2.21
CA CYS A 170 7.80 -0.71 2.15
C CYS A 170 7.36 -1.21 0.78
N ILE A 171 8.10 -2.17 0.23
CA ILE A 171 7.72 -2.88 -0.99
C ILE A 171 7.50 -4.35 -0.65
N VAL A 172 6.32 -4.86 -0.99
CA VAL A 172 5.95 -6.27 -0.85
C VAL A 172 5.52 -6.79 -2.22
N SER A 173 6.05 -7.91 -2.67
CA SER A 173 5.66 -8.43 -3.99
C SER A 173 6.01 -9.91 -4.15
N ASN A 174 5.23 -10.57 -5.00
CA ASN A 174 5.57 -11.89 -5.55
C ASN A 174 5.48 -11.82 -7.08
N PRO A 175 6.47 -11.22 -7.75
CA PRO A 175 6.44 -11.05 -9.19
C PRO A 175 6.49 -12.41 -9.90
N PRO A 176 5.93 -12.50 -11.13
CA PRO A 176 5.93 -13.75 -11.88
C PRO A 176 7.37 -14.20 -12.21
N TYR A 177 7.63 -15.49 -12.05
CA TYR A 177 8.91 -16.08 -12.41
C TYR A 177 9.03 -16.20 -13.92
N VAL A 178 9.84 -15.34 -14.54
CA VAL A 178 10.15 -15.39 -15.96
C VAL A 178 11.46 -16.17 -16.16
N LYS A 179 11.42 -17.30 -16.89
CA LYS A 179 12.64 -18.01 -17.25
C LYS A 179 13.51 -17.10 -18.15
N LEU A 180 14.80 -17.00 -17.85
CA LEU A 180 15.77 -16.19 -18.61
C LEU A 180 15.75 -16.47 -20.14
N GLN A 181 15.41 -17.69 -20.52
CA GLN A 181 15.25 -18.10 -21.93
C GLN A 181 14.08 -17.36 -22.60
N ASN A 182 12.99 -17.10 -21.88
CA ASN A 182 11.84 -16.36 -22.40
C ASN A 182 12.13 -14.86 -22.46
N PHE A 183 12.92 -14.34 -21.51
CA PHE A 183 13.35 -12.95 -21.50
C PHE A 183 14.18 -12.61 -22.75
N ARG A 184 15.18 -13.45 -23.10
CA ARG A 184 15.99 -13.28 -24.31
C ARG A 184 15.19 -13.39 -25.61
N ARG A 185 14.12 -14.17 -25.61
CA ARG A 185 13.22 -14.32 -26.79
C ARG A 185 12.36 -13.11 -27.05
N VAL A 186 12.00 -12.37 -25.99
CA VAL A 186 11.09 -11.21 -26.06
C VAL A 186 11.88 -9.89 -26.21
N PHE A 187 13.05 -9.78 -25.59
CA PHE A 187 13.83 -8.55 -25.53
C PHE A 187 15.17 -8.59 -26.28
N GLY A 188 15.48 -9.68 -26.98
CA GLY A 188 16.74 -9.86 -27.68
C GLY A 188 17.92 -10.15 -26.74
N SER A 189 19.03 -10.59 -27.33
CA SER A 189 20.32 -10.66 -26.64
C SER A 189 20.91 -9.26 -26.58
N ALA A 190 21.05 -8.71 -25.34
CA ALA A 190 21.87 -7.54 -25.12
C ALA A 190 23.32 -7.84 -25.49
#